data_1f2542b4334832e3f185863a714a6004
#
_entry.id   1f2542b4334832e3f185863a714a6004
#
_cell.length_a   1.000
_cell.length_b   1.000
_cell.length_c   1.000
_cell.angle_alpha   90.00
_cell.angle_beta   90.00
_cell.angle_gamma   90.00
#
_symmetry.space_group_name_H-M   'P 1'
#
loop_
_entity.id
_entity.type
_entity.pdbx_description
1 polymer ?
#
loop_
_entity_poly.entity_id
_entity_poly.type
_entity_poly.pdbx_seq_one_letter_code
_entity_poly.pdbx_strand_id
1 'polypeptide(L)'
;MEGQETYKYAIRKNSYYFKCEGRNGNVFKCVRFDEMESEDVYNLALLDFTDEDKWSDETRTSHKNGKAVLQTVASIVEDFLSKHPHITISFAGNTAVKHRLYHQVITNNILIFSNSYEIYGVNEGFHETFKINSFYKRIEIKKII
;
A
#
# COMPACT_ATOMS: atom_id res chain seq x y z
N MET A 1 16.54 4.50 1.17
CA MET A 1 17.47 3.39 1.06
C MET A 1 18.23 3.47 -0.24
N GLU A 2 19.53 3.35 -0.17
CA GLU A 2 20.40 3.50 -1.31
C GLU A 2 20.11 2.44 -2.38
N GLY A 3 20.04 2.84 -3.64
CA GLY A 3 19.77 1.96 -4.76
C GLY A 3 18.30 1.66 -5.00
N GLN A 4 17.40 2.17 -4.18
CA GLN A 4 15.97 2.01 -4.41
C GLN A 4 15.39 3.25 -5.02
N GLU A 5 14.62 3.05 -6.10
CA GLU A 5 13.93 4.14 -6.76
C GLU A 5 12.52 4.25 -6.21
N THR A 6 12.11 5.49 -5.95
CA THR A 6 10.73 5.80 -5.60
C THR A 6 10.28 6.98 -6.44
N TYR A 7 8.99 7.04 -6.71
CA TYR A 7 8.41 8.21 -7.35
C TYR A 7 8.18 9.29 -6.30
N LYS A 8 8.33 10.53 -6.70
CA LYS A 8 7.95 11.66 -5.84
C LYS A 8 6.44 11.73 -5.76
N TYR A 9 5.94 12.11 -4.59
CA TYR A 9 4.50 12.20 -4.39
C TYR A 9 4.11 13.52 -3.76
N ALA A 10 2.88 13.94 -4.04
CA ALA A 10 2.25 15.10 -3.42
C ALA A 10 1.21 14.60 -2.43
N ILE A 11 1.05 15.31 -1.31
CA ILE A 11 0.16 14.90 -0.23
C ILE A 11 -0.95 15.92 -0.08
N ARG A 12 -2.19 15.42 0.00
CA ARG A 12 -3.34 16.24 0.33
C ARG A 12 -4.24 15.46 1.28
N LYS A 13 -4.28 15.89 2.54
CA LYS A 13 -5.00 15.18 3.62
C LYS A 13 -4.50 13.74 3.72
N ASN A 14 -5.38 12.76 3.54
CA ASN A 14 -5.06 11.34 3.62
C ASN A 14 -4.79 10.71 2.25
N SER A 15 -4.49 11.53 1.24
CA SER A 15 -4.24 11.05 -0.11
C SER A 15 -2.85 11.44 -0.57
N TYR A 16 -2.19 10.49 -1.21
CA TYR A 16 -0.84 10.63 -1.74
C TYR A 16 -0.91 10.38 -3.25
N TYR A 17 -0.46 11.36 -4.03
CA TYR A 17 -0.58 11.32 -5.48
C TYR A 17 0.81 11.22 -6.10
N PHE A 18 0.99 10.32 -7.05
CA PHE A 18 2.24 10.22 -7.79
C PHE A 18 1.98 9.81 -9.23
N LYS A 19 2.97 10.10 -10.08
CA LYS A 19 2.94 9.75 -11.49
C LYS A 19 3.99 8.68 -11.73
N CYS A 20 3.59 7.56 -12.31
CA CYS A 20 4.52 6.52 -12.69
C CYS A 20 4.56 6.34 -14.20
N GLU A 21 5.62 5.68 -14.68
CA GLU A 21 5.75 5.38 -16.09
C GLU A 21 5.00 4.10 -16.43
N GLY A 22 4.11 4.19 -17.39
CA GLY A 22 3.44 3.03 -17.97
C GLY A 22 3.98 2.75 -19.35
N ARG A 23 3.66 1.61 -19.91
CA ARG A 23 4.08 1.21 -21.25
C ARG A 23 3.51 2.13 -22.34
N ASN A 24 2.33 2.69 -22.09
CA ASN A 24 1.61 3.55 -23.02
C ASN A 24 1.60 5.01 -22.56
N GLY A 25 2.58 5.41 -21.75
CA GLY A 25 2.68 6.77 -21.24
C GLY A 25 2.59 6.81 -19.72
N ASN A 26 2.56 8.03 -19.18
CA ASN A 26 2.50 8.24 -17.75
C ASN A 26 1.12 7.88 -17.19
N VAL A 27 1.12 7.31 -15.99
CA VAL A 27 -0.09 6.94 -15.28
C VAL A 27 -0.09 7.64 -13.93
N PHE A 28 -1.21 8.26 -13.59
CA PHE A 28 -1.37 8.90 -12.29
C PHE A 28 -1.99 7.91 -11.31
N LYS A 29 -1.41 7.85 -10.13
CA LYS A 29 -1.86 6.96 -9.06
C LYS A 29 -2.10 7.73 -7.78
N CYS A 30 -3.01 7.20 -6.97
CA CYS A 30 -3.30 7.74 -5.65
C CYS A 30 -3.32 6.60 -4.63
N VAL A 31 -2.61 6.81 -3.53
CA VAL A 31 -2.80 5.98 -2.33
C VAL A 31 -3.64 6.80 -1.37
N ARG A 32 -4.80 6.27 -1.00
CA ARG A 32 -5.73 6.96 -0.11
C ARG A 32 -5.97 6.11 1.13
N PHE A 33 -5.98 6.78 2.28
CA PHE A 33 -6.26 6.15 3.57
C PHE A 33 -7.64 6.60 4.03
N ASP A 34 -8.57 5.64 4.13
CA ASP A 34 -9.95 5.91 4.50
C ASP A 34 -10.26 5.33 5.87
N GLU A 35 -10.94 6.09 6.72
CA GLU A 35 -11.37 5.59 8.02
C GLU A 35 -12.30 4.40 7.86
N MET A 36 -12.07 3.38 8.72
CA MET A 36 -12.93 2.22 8.79
C MET A 36 -13.87 2.34 10.00
N GLU A 37 -14.78 1.37 10.16
CA GLU A 37 -15.70 1.36 11.30
C GLU A 37 -14.99 1.24 12.63
N SER A 38 -13.90 0.47 12.68
CA SER A 38 -13.10 0.34 13.90
C SER A 38 -12.30 1.61 14.13
N GLU A 39 -12.25 2.05 15.38
CA GLU A 39 -11.48 3.22 15.77
C GLU A 39 -10.01 3.03 15.44
N ASP A 40 -9.38 4.07 14.91
CA ASP A 40 -7.96 4.10 14.56
C ASP A 40 -7.52 3.05 13.53
N VAL A 41 -8.44 2.56 12.73
CA VAL A 41 -8.12 1.66 11.61
C VAL A 41 -8.45 2.36 10.31
N TYR A 42 -7.47 2.41 9.40
CA TYR A 42 -7.63 3.04 8.09
C TYR A 42 -7.39 2.02 6.99
N ASN A 43 -8.24 2.04 5.98
CA ASN A 43 -8.07 1.20 4.80
C ASN A 43 -7.18 1.90 3.78
N LEU A 44 -6.18 1.18 3.28
CA LEU A 44 -5.35 1.66 2.18
C LEU A 44 -6.00 1.26 0.86
N ALA A 45 -6.23 2.24 -0.01
CA ALA A 45 -6.70 2.02 -1.37
C ALA A 45 -5.67 2.54 -2.36
N LEU A 46 -5.29 1.72 -3.33
CA LEU A 46 -4.42 2.13 -4.44
C LEU A 46 -5.30 2.33 -5.66
N LEU A 47 -5.34 3.55 -6.16
CA LEU A 47 -6.24 3.98 -7.23
C LEU A 47 -5.45 4.44 -8.44
N ASP A 48 -5.96 4.14 -9.62
CA ASP A 48 -5.43 4.65 -10.88
C ASP A 48 -6.41 5.68 -11.45
N PHE A 49 -5.87 6.77 -12.01
CA PHE A 49 -6.69 7.73 -12.73
C PHE A 49 -7.02 7.18 -14.10
N THR A 50 -8.31 7.09 -14.40
CA THR A 50 -8.79 6.49 -15.65
C THR A 50 -8.97 7.54 -16.75
N ASP A 51 -9.12 7.07 -17.99
CA ASP A 51 -9.44 7.92 -19.14
C ASP A 51 -10.81 8.58 -19.04
N GLU A 52 -11.64 8.12 -18.11
CA GLU A 52 -12.97 8.70 -17.86
C GLU A 52 -12.96 9.81 -16.81
N ASP A 53 -11.78 10.34 -16.50
CA ASP A 53 -11.56 11.43 -15.54
C ASP A 53 -11.99 11.08 -14.11
N LYS A 54 -11.79 9.83 -13.71
CA LYS A 54 -12.08 9.40 -12.34
C LYS A 54 -11.05 8.40 -11.84
N TRP A 55 -10.97 8.27 -10.51
CA TRP A 55 -10.09 7.31 -9.86
C TRP A 55 -10.77 5.95 -9.77
N SER A 56 -10.00 4.89 -10.02
CA SER A 56 -10.52 3.52 -9.98
C SER A 56 -9.51 2.61 -9.28
N ASP A 57 -10.00 1.71 -8.43
CA ASP A 57 -9.19 0.67 -7.81
C ASP A 57 -9.22 -0.64 -8.62
N GLU A 58 -9.94 -0.67 -9.72
CA GLU A 58 -10.10 -1.87 -10.56
C GLU A 58 -9.24 -1.86 -11.81
N THR A 59 -8.73 -0.69 -12.20
CA THR A 59 -7.99 -0.53 -13.45
C THR A 59 -6.64 -1.22 -13.37
N ARG A 60 -6.30 -1.96 -14.43
CA ARG A 60 -4.97 -2.55 -14.57
C ARG A 60 -4.08 -1.59 -15.34
N THR A 61 -2.86 -1.44 -14.87
CA THR A 61 -1.88 -0.61 -15.51
C THR A 61 -0.60 -1.39 -15.76
N SER A 62 -0.08 -1.31 -16.98
CA SER A 62 1.24 -1.86 -17.31
C SER A 62 2.30 -0.86 -16.87
N HIS A 63 3.22 -1.28 -16.02
CA HIS A 63 4.28 -0.42 -15.50
C HIS A 63 5.61 -0.76 -16.19
N LYS A 64 6.40 0.26 -16.50
CA LYS A 64 7.78 0.06 -16.93
C LYS A 64 8.67 -0.32 -15.75
N ASN A 65 8.36 0.21 -14.57
CA ASN A 65 9.13 -0.04 -13.37
C ASN A 65 8.20 -0.34 -12.20
N GLY A 66 7.71 -1.57 -12.16
CA GLY A 66 6.80 -2.03 -11.09
C GLY A 66 7.45 -1.99 -9.72
N LYS A 67 8.77 -2.21 -9.65
CA LYS A 67 9.51 -2.14 -8.38
C LYS A 67 9.44 -0.73 -7.80
N ALA A 68 9.58 0.31 -8.63
CA ALA A 68 9.50 1.68 -8.15
C ALA A 68 8.09 2.01 -7.62
N VAL A 69 7.04 1.47 -8.23
CA VAL A 69 5.67 1.63 -7.72
C VAL A 69 5.55 1.00 -6.34
N LEU A 70 6.05 -0.23 -6.17
CA LEU A 70 5.99 -0.92 -4.87
C LEU A 70 6.76 -0.17 -3.78
N GLN A 71 7.95 0.32 -4.11
CA GLN A 71 8.77 1.08 -3.17
C GLN A 71 8.10 2.41 -2.81
N THR A 72 7.43 3.04 -3.76
CA THR A 72 6.70 4.28 -3.50
C THR A 72 5.54 4.03 -2.53
N VAL A 73 4.77 2.96 -2.74
CA VAL A 73 3.67 2.59 -1.82
C VAL A 73 4.22 2.32 -0.42
N ALA A 74 5.33 1.59 -0.31
CA ALA A 74 5.96 1.32 0.98
C ALA A 74 6.40 2.62 1.68
N SER A 75 6.99 3.54 0.94
CA SER A 75 7.40 4.85 1.47
C SER A 75 6.20 5.66 1.96
N ILE A 76 5.10 5.61 1.24
CA ILE A 76 3.86 6.29 1.61
C ILE A 76 3.29 5.70 2.91
N VAL A 77 3.30 4.39 3.05
CA VAL A 77 2.84 3.72 4.28
C VAL A 77 3.69 4.18 5.48
N GLU A 78 5.01 4.21 5.31
CA GLU A 78 5.90 4.69 6.36
C GLU A 78 5.62 6.15 6.73
N ASP A 79 5.41 7.01 5.74
CA ASP A 79 5.11 8.42 5.98
C ASP A 79 3.80 8.59 6.76
N PHE A 80 2.76 7.90 6.32
CA PHE A 80 1.45 8.00 6.97
C PHE A 80 1.51 7.51 8.43
N LEU A 81 2.16 6.37 8.66
CA LEU A 81 2.30 5.84 10.03
C LEU A 81 3.18 6.70 10.91
N SER A 82 4.19 7.39 10.35
CA SER A 82 5.01 8.29 11.15
C SER A 82 4.23 9.52 11.61
N LYS A 83 3.27 9.96 10.82
CA LYS A 83 2.39 11.10 11.15
C LYS A 83 1.23 10.69 12.05
N HIS A 84 0.86 9.42 12.02
CA HIS A 84 -0.28 8.88 12.77
C HIS A 84 0.15 7.60 13.50
N PRO A 85 0.97 7.72 14.55
CA PRO A 85 1.61 6.53 15.15
C PRO A 85 0.68 5.61 15.92
N HIS A 86 -0.56 6.02 16.15
CA HIS A 86 -1.53 5.20 16.90
C HIS A 86 -2.51 4.41 16.03
N ILE A 87 -2.41 4.58 14.71
CA ILE A 87 -3.36 3.93 13.81
C ILE A 87 -2.85 2.58 13.32
N THR A 88 -3.77 1.78 12.82
CA THR A 88 -3.50 0.56 12.08
C THR A 88 -3.93 0.77 10.64
N ILE A 89 -3.07 0.44 9.68
CA ILE A 89 -3.44 0.41 8.28
C ILE A 89 -3.86 -1.01 7.94
N SER A 90 -5.04 -1.14 7.34
CA SER A 90 -5.58 -2.42 6.89
C SER A 90 -5.75 -2.36 5.38
N PHE A 91 -5.31 -3.38 4.67
CA PHE A 91 -5.46 -3.38 3.23
C PHE A 91 -5.68 -4.78 2.67
N ALA A 92 -6.45 -4.82 1.59
CA ALA A 92 -6.72 -6.03 0.83
C ALA A 92 -6.89 -5.62 -0.63
N GLY A 93 -6.38 -6.42 -1.54
CA GLY A 93 -6.62 -6.18 -2.95
C GLY A 93 -8.03 -6.63 -3.32
N ASN A 94 -8.75 -5.80 -4.05
CA ASN A 94 -10.07 -6.15 -4.58
C ASN A 94 -9.97 -7.01 -5.85
N THR A 95 -8.77 -7.20 -6.37
CA THR A 95 -8.48 -8.12 -7.46
C THR A 95 -7.31 -9.02 -7.04
N ALA A 96 -7.17 -10.17 -7.70
CA ALA A 96 -6.04 -11.07 -7.45
C ALA A 96 -4.70 -10.38 -7.71
N VAL A 97 -4.64 -9.51 -8.72
CA VAL A 97 -3.43 -8.76 -9.07
C VAL A 97 -3.04 -7.80 -7.96
N LYS A 98 -3.97 -6.99 -7.46
CA LYS A 98 -3.69 -6.04 -6.38
C LYS A 98 -3.37 -6.73 -5.07
N HIS A 99 -4.05 -7.84 -4.78
CA HIS A 99 -3.77 -8.61 -3.57
C HIS A 99 -2.33 -9.13 -3.58
N ARG A 100 -1.88 -9.65 -4.72
CA ARG A 100 -0.50 -10.11 -4.90
C ARG A 100 0.49 -8.96 -4.77
N LEU A 101 0.13 -7.80 -5.33
CA LEU A 101 0.95 -6.59 -5.26
C LEU A 101 1.19 -6.19 -3.81
N TYR A 102 0.14 -6.14 -3.00
CA TYR A 102 0.25 -5.79 -1.58
C TYR A 102 1.11 -6.80 -0.81
N HIS A 103 0.96 -8.09 -1.10
CA HIS A 103 1.83 -9.10 -0.49
C HIS A 103 3.29 -8.89 -0.86
N GLN A 104 3.57 -8.50 -2.11
CA GLN A 104 4.93 -8.22 -2.57
C GLN A 104 5.52 -7.00 -1.86
N VAL A 105 4.74 -5.95 -1.64
CA VAL A 105 5.20 -4.76 -0.90
C VAL A 105 5.70 -5.19 0.48
N ILE A 106 4.90 -5.96 1.19
CA ILE A 106 5.26 -6.42 2.53
C ILE A 106 6.46 -7.36 2.49
N THR A 107 6.44 -8.37 1.63
CA THR A 107 7.50 -9.38 1.54
C THR A 107 8.86 -8.75 1.20
N ASN A 108 8.87 -7.82 0.24
CA ASN A 108 10.11 -7.18 -0.19
C ASN A 108 10.68 -6.20 0.85
N ASN A 109 9.86 -5.76 1.78
CA ASN A 109 10.25 -4.77 2.78
C ASN A 109 10.18 -5.30 4.21
N ILE A 110 9.96 -6.62 4.38
CA ILE A 110 9.68 -7.21 5.70
C ILE A 110 10.76 -6.91 6.74
N LEU A 111 12.03 -6.91 6.35
CA LEU A 111 13.12 -6.63 7.26
C LEU A 111 13.09 -5.17 7.76
N ILE A 112 12.69 -4.26 6.89
CA ILE A 112 12.55 -2.84 7.24
C ILE A 112 11.32 -2.66 8.12
N PHE A 113 10.19 -3.21 7.69
CA PHE A 113 8.94 -3.06 8.43
C PHE A 113 8.98 -3.74 9.80
N SER A 114 9.59 -4.94 9.89
CA SER A 114 9.61 -5.70 11.14
C SER A 114 10.41 -5.04 12.25
N ASN A 115 11.35 -4.15 11.92
CA ASN A 115 12.13 -3.43 12.93
C ASN A 115 11.33 -2.30 13.59
N SER A 116 10.37 -1.74 12.90
CA SER A 116 9.63 -0.57 13.38
C SER A 116 8.11 -0.79 13.42
N TYR A 117 7.63 -1.87 12.85
CA TYR A 117 6.20 -2.11 12.67
C TYR A 117 5.82 -3.53 13.02
N GLU A 118 4.61 -3.69 13.54
CA GLU A 118 3.98 -5.00 13.68
C GLU A 118 3.13 -5.25 12.46
N ILE A 119 3.25 -6.42 11.86
CA ILE A 119 2.53 -6.79 10.64
C ILE A 119 1.75 -8.07 10.92
N TYR A 120 0.45 -8.03 10.63
CA TYR A 120 -0.46 -9.14 10.87
C TYR A 120 -1.15 -9.56 9.59
N GLY A 121 -1.39 -10.86 9.47
CA GLY A 121 -2.25 -11.42 8.44
C GLY A 121 -3.61 -11.74 9.04
N VAL A 122 -4.67 -11.40 8.34
CA VAL A 122 -6.04 -11.57 8.81
C VAL A 122 -6.83 -12.40 7.81
N ASN A 123 -7.39 -13.51 8.30
CA ASN A 123 -8.34 -14.34 7.57
C ASN A 123 -9.59 -14.47 8.43
N GLU A 124 -10.65 -15.02 7.84
CA GLU A 124 -11.85 -15.27 8.64
C GLU A 124 -11.53 -16.12 9.85
N GLY A 125 -11.90 -15.63 11.00
CA GLY A 125 -11.77 -16.37 12.25
C GLY A 125 -10.40 -16.30 12.91
N PHE A 126 -9.37 -15.70 12.27
CA PHE A 126 -8.11 -15.54 12.98
C PHE A 126 -7.25 -14.41 12.47
N HIS A 127 -6.33 -14.02 13.33
CA HIS A 127 -5.41 -12.90 13.18
C HIS A 127 -4.06 -13.39 13.73
N GLU A 128 -3.02 -13.33 12.92
CA GLU A 128 -1.71 -13.81 13.31
C GLU A 128 -0.60 -12.91 12.79
N THR A 129 0.58 -13.04 13.38
CA THR A 129 1.77 -12.37 12.85
C THR A 129 1.98 -12.79 11.40
N PHE A 130 2.26 -11.83 10.53
CA PHE A 130 2.43 -12.07 9.11
C PHE A 130 3.55 -13.10 8.85
N LYS A 131 3.24 -14.09 8.04
CA LYS A 131 4.20 -15.10 7.60
C LYS A 131 4.39 -15.01 6.10
N ILE A 132 5.63 -14.98 5.66
CA ILE A 132 5.97 -15.07 4.24
C ILE A 132 5.45 -16.41 3.71
N ASN A 133 4.96 -16.46 2.51
CA ASN A 133 4.40 -17.66 1.87
C ASN A 133 3.03 -18.09 2.38
N SER A 134 2.40 -17.30 3.23
CA SER A 134 1.01 -17.50 3.66
C SER A 134 0.11 -16.56 2.87
N PHE A 135 -1.13 -16.99 2.67
CA PHE A 135 -2.14 -16.17 2.03
C PHE A 135 -3.08 -15.57 3.07
N TYR A 136 -3.33 -14.27 2.94
CA TYR A 136 -4.22 -13.55 3.83
C TYR A 136 -5.23 -12.72 3.04
N LYS A 137 -6.46 -12.67 3.53
CA LYS A 137 -7.49 -11.81 2.94
C LYS A 137 -7.19 -10.34 3.16
N ARG A 138 -6.63 -10.01 4.34
CA ARG A 138 -6.22 -8.65 4.67
C ARG A 138 -4.86 -8.70 5.36
N ILE A 139 -4.14 -7.61 5.22
CA ILE A 139 -2.88 -7.41 5.96
C ILE A 139 -3.06 -6.14 6.78
N GLU A 140 -2.61 -6.18 8.03
CA GLU A 140 -2.64 -5.02 8.90
C GLU A 140 -1.23 -4.67 9.33
N ILE A 141 -0.93 -3.39 9.36
CA ILE A 141 0.37 -2.89 9.77
C ILE A 141 0.19 -1.73 10.73
N LYS A 142 0.95 -1.74 11.82
CA LYS A 142 0.96 -0.64 12.78
C LYS A 142 2.36 -0.42 13.32
N LYS A 143 2.63 0.81 13.75
CA LYS A 143 3.93 1.18 14.29
C LYS A 143 4.13 0.60 15.69
N ILE A 144 5.32 0.09 15.96
CA ILE A 144 5.72 -0.31 17.31
C ILE A 144 6.02 0.97 18.09
N ILE A 145 5.37 1.11 19.24
CA ILE A 145 5.51 2.30 20.08
C ILE A 145 6.39 1.98 21.28
#